data_f796a7c5239210204641404db484cc8a
#
_entry.id   f796a7c5239210204641404db484cc8a
#
_cell.length_a   1.000
_cell.length_b   1.000
_cell.length_c   1.000
_cell.angle_alpha   90.00
_cell.angle_beta   90.00
_cell.angle_gamma   90.00
#
_symmetry.space_group_name_H-M   'P 1'
#
loop_
_entity.id
_entity.type
_entity.pdbx_description
1 polymer ?
#
loop_
_entity_poly.entity_id
_entity_poly.type
_entity_poly.pdbx_seq_one_letter_code
_entity_poly.pdbx_strand_id
1 'polypeptide(L)'
;MSNILVVAEHLEGKLRKATLPTIGFAKKAQAISGGKIIGLVLGHNAAAVAAELATAGVDQVISVDSAIYANYLAEAYAPAVAEIAKKAGASIVAAPASTTGKDFLPRAAARMDAGMISDAIEVFSHNGAIAYKRPVWAGNLIARETSTSAITAVSVRTTNFDAPAAGAAAPIETISLGFAAPENTQFLSFDQVKSSRPELTDAAAIVAGGRGLKSAEAFKMLEELADLIGGAVGASRAAVDSGYAPNDWQIGQTGKIVAPNLYFAVAISGAIQHLAGMKGSKVIVTINKDGEAPIYQISDYGLVADAFKAVPELTAALK
;
A
#
# COMPACT_ATOMS: atom_id res chain seq x y z
N MET A 1 29.00 -3.60 -3.35
CA MET A 1 27.87 -3.44 -2.39
C MET A 1 26.74 -2.74 -3.11
N SER A 2 25.55 -3.24 -3.02
CA SER A 2 24.41 -2.78 -3.81
C SER A 2 23.48 -1.95 -2.94
N ASN A 3 23.40 -0.64 -3.12
CA ASN A 3 22.51 0.21 -2.36
C ASN A 3 21.03 -0.03 -2.77
N ILE A 4 20.14 0.22 -1.84
CA ILE A 4 18.69 0.10 -2.00
C ILE A 4 18.10 1.49 -1.81
N LEU A 5 17.45 2.02 -2.85
CA LEU A 5 16.72 3.29 -2.79
C LEU A 5 15.26 3.02 -2.48
N VAL A 6 14.76 3.57 -1.40
CA VAL A 6 13.34 3.53 -1.04
C VAL A 6 12.72 4.88 -1.31
N VAL A 7 11.80 4.94 -2.25
CA VAL A 7 11.06 6.18 -2.56
C VAL A 7 9.93 6.33 -1.57
N ALA A 8 10.01 7.36 -0.73
CA ALA A 8 9.01 7.64 0.27
C ALA A 8 7.77 8.31 -0.34
N GLU A 9 6.60 7.93 0.14
CA GLU A 9 5.37 8.64 -0.14
C GLU A 9 5.02 9.54 1.04
N HIS A 10 4.53 10.72 0.76
CA HIS A 10 4.03 11.66 1.76
C HIS A 10 2.81 12.40 1.26
N LEU A 11 2.05 12.93 2.17
CA LEU A 11 0.87 13.76 1.88
C LEU A 11 0.74 14.83 2.98
N GLU A 12 0.45 16.07 2.58
CA GLU A 12 0.29 17.19 3.51
C GLU A 12 1.44 17.33 4.53
N GLY A 13 2.67 17.10 4.08
CA GLY A 13 3.87 17.24 4.92
C GLY A 13 4.10 16.10 5.93
N LYS A 14 3.40 14.97 5.80
CA LYS A 14 3.55 13.78 6.65
C LYS A 14 3.92 12.55 5.83
N LEU A 15 4.79 11.72 6.37
CA LEU A 15 5.16 10.45 5.77
C LEU A 15 3.94 9.52 5.73
N ARG A 16 3.66 8.92 4.57
CA ARG A 16 2.62 7.89 4.49
C ARG A 16 3.10 6.59 5.11
N LYS A 17 2.22 5.95 5.89
CA LYS A 17 2.52 4.69 6.59
C LYS A 17 3.00 3.58 5.65
N ALA A 18 2.53 3.56 4.40
CA ALA A 18 2.95 2.60 3.37
C ALA A 18 4.47 2.61 3.10
N THR A 19 5.17 3.70 3.39
CA THR A 19 6.63 3.78 3.25
C THR A 19 7.35 2.87 4.26
N LEU A 20 6.83 2.72 5.48
CA LEU A 20 7.49 1.95 6.54
C LEU A 20 7.64 0.45 6.21
N PRO A 21 6.59 -0.29 5.78
CA PRO A 21 6.76 -1.67 5.32
C PRO A 21 7.67 -1.80 4.09
N THR A 22 7.75 -0.76 3.24
CA THR A 22 8.69 -0.74 2.12
C THR A 22 10.15 -0.68 2.61
N ILE A 23 10.41 0.03 3.70
CA ILE A 23 11.71 -0.02 4.37
C ILE A 23 11.94 -1.41 5.00
N GLY A 24 10.91 -2.05 5.56
CA GLY A 24 10.96 -3.43 6.03
C GLY A 24 11.38 -4.43 4.95
N PHE A 25 10.82 -4.29 3.74
CA PHE A 25 11.28 -5.00 2.55
C PHE A 25 12.76 -4.72 2.28
N ALA A 26 13.17 -3.44 2.27
CA ALA A 26 14.55 -3.04 2.01
C ALA A 26 15.53 -3.64 3.02
N LYS A 27 15.17 -3.76 4.31
CA LYS A 27 15.99 -4.43 5.33
C LYS A 27 16.19 -5.91 5.04
N LYS A 28 15.13 -6.61 4.62
CA LYS A 28 15.24 -8.03 4.20
C LYS A 28 16.13 -8.17 2.95
N ALA A 29 16.00 -7.28 1.98
CA ALA A 29 16.86 -7.25 0.80
C ALA A 29 18.31 -6.92 1.15
N GLN A 30 18.56 -5.95 2.04
CA GLN A 30 19.88 -5.57 2.53
C GLN A 30 20.60 -6.74 3.22
N ALA A 31 19.89 -7.56 3.98
CA ALA A 31 20.46 -8.75 4.62
C ALA A 31 21.00 -9.77 3.61
N ILE A 32 20.51 -9.73 2.36
CA ILE A 32 20.96 -10.64 1.28
C ILE A 32 22.08 -10.00 0.44
N SER A 33 21.91 -8.72 0.03
CA SER A 33 22.82 -8.05 -0.92
C SER A 33 23.88 -7.16 -0.27
N GLY A 34 23.72 -6.85 1.02
CA GLY A 34 24.50 -5.80 1.66
C GLY A 34 24.12 -4.40 1.16
N GLY A 35 25.03 -3.45 1.33
CA GLY A 35 24.83 -2.05 0.93
C GLY A 35 24.04 -1.24 1.93
N LYS A 36 23.65 -0.03 1.52
CA LYS A 36 22.89 0.94 2.34
C LYS A 36 21.44 1.00 1.89
N ILE A 37 20.54 1.26 2.84
CA ILE A 37 19.16 1.67 2.57
C ILE A 37 19.12 3.19 2.54
N ILE A 38 18.80 3.76 1.40
CA ILE A 38 18.71 5.20 1.18
C ILE A 38 17.25 5.57 0.99
N GLY A 39 16.70 6.39 1.88
CA GLY A 39 15.36 6.94 1.73
C GLY A 39 15.38 8.15 0.80
N LEU A 40 14.48 8.24 -0.16
CA LEU A 40 14.31 9.38 -1.04
C LEU A 40 12.98 10.09 -0.75
N VAL A 41 13.06 11.38 -0.48
CA VAL A 41 11.90 12.28 -0.41
C VAL A 41 11.96 13.25 -1.58
N LEU A 42 10.90 13.28 -2.38
CA LEU A 42 10.66 14.30 -3.41
C LEU A 42 9.49 15.16 -2.93
N GLY A 43 9.71 16.47 -2.75
CA GLY A 43 8.65 17.34 -2.24
C GLY A 43 8.97 18.83 -2.38
N HIS A 44 8.07 19.65 -1.84
CA HIS A 44 8.28 21.08 -1.66
C HIS A 44 8.07 21.41 -0.18
N ASN A 45 9.06 22.07 0.44
CA ASN A 45 9.12 22.28 1.89
C ASN A 45 9.07 20.94 2.68
N ALA A 46 9.74 19.90 2.17
CA ALA A 46 9.64 18.53 2.64
C ALA A 46 10.61 18.18 3.79
N ALA A 47 11.24 19.17 4.44
CA ALA A 47 12.20 18.94 5.52
C ALA A 47 11.64 18.13 6.70
N ALA A 48 10.37 18.35 7.08
CA ALA A 48 9.71 17.59 8.14
C ALA A 48 9.53 16.11 7.76
N VAL A 49 9.15 15.82 6.50
CA VAL A 49 9.03 14.46 5.97
C VAL A 49 10.40 13.76 5.94
N ALA A 50 11.44 14.48 5.51
CA ALA A 50 12.80 13.95 5.50
C ALA A 50 13.30 13.61 6.92
N ALA A 51 12.98 14.45 7.92
CA ALA A 51 13.30 14.18 9.33
C ALA A 51 12.54 12.97 9.89
N GLU A 52 11.27 12.80 9.55
CA GLU A 52 10.48 11.63 9.92
C GLU A 52 11.04 10.36 9.27
N LEU A 53 11.37 10.40 7.98
CA LEU A 53 11.98 9.28 7.26
C LEU A 53 13.34 8.90 7.84
N ALA A 54 14.14 9.87 8.29
CA ALA A 54 15.46 9.63 8.86
C ALA A 54 15.41 8.74 10.11
N THR A 55 14.32 8.76 10.87
CA THR A 55 14.14 7.90 12.06
C THR A 55 13.49 6.56 11.75
N ALA A 56 13.09 6.31 10.49
CA ALA A 56 12.37 5.11 10.08
C ALA A 56 13.28 3.89 9.79
N GLY A 57 14.56 3.94 10.20
CA GLY A 57 15.48 2.81 10.06
C GLY A 57 16.18 2.71 8.71
N VAL A 58 16.32 3.81 8.00
CA VAL A 58 17.19 3.96 6.82
C VAL A 58 18.64 4.34 7.25
N ASP A 59 19.61 4.13 6.37
CA ASP A 59 21.02 4.47 6.62
C ASP A 59 21.37 5.91 6.21
N GLN A 60 20.58 6.49 5.29
CA GLN A 60 20.72 7.85 4.76
C GLN A 60 19.40 8.31 4.18
N VAL A 61 19.13 9.60 4.21
CA VAL A 61 18.02 10.23 3.49
C VAL A 61 18.56 11.18 2.44
N ILE A 62 18.04 11.11 1.22
CA ILE A 62 18.21 12.11 0.17
C ILE A 62 16.88 12.86 0.06
N SER A 63 16.94 14.18 0.25
CA SER A 63 15.79 15.07 0.08
C SER A 63 15.98 15.94 -1.14
N VAL A 64 15.04 15.88 -2.08
CA VAL A 64 15.00 16.76 -3.24
C VAL A 64 13.84 17.73 -3.06
N ASP A 65 14.16 18.97 -2.70
CA ASP A 65 13.17 20.00 -2.45
C ASP A 65 13.05 20.94 -3.65
N SER A 66 11.88 20.96 -4.28
CA SER A 66 11.58 21.86 -5.39
C SER A 66 10.07 22.02 -5.56
N ALA A 67 9.64 23.20 -5.99
CA ALA A 67 8.24 23.50 -6.28
C ALA A 67 7.58 22.54 -7.30
N ILE A 68 8.37 21.92 -8.19
CA ILE A 68 7.86 20.95 -9.16
C ILE A 68 7.35 19.66 -8.52
N TYR A 69 7.74 19.39 -7.27
CA TYR A 69 7.29 18.24 -6.48
C TYR A 69 6.25 18.60 -5.41
N ALA A 70 5.71 19.84 -5.43
CA ALA A 70 4.68 20.27 -4.51
C ALA A 70 3.41 19.39 -4.61
N ASN A 71 3.10 18.96 -5.83
CA ASN A 71 2.06 17.99 -6.10
C ASN A 71 2.65 16.82 -6.89
N TYR A 72 2.09 15.65 -6.68
CA TYR A 72 2.54 14.45 -7.38
C TYR A 72 2.17 14.51 -8.87
N LEU A 73 3.18 14.29 -9.72
CA LEU A 73 3.06 14.03 -11.16
C LEU A 73 4.10 12.95 -11.52
N ALA A 74 3.68 11.86 -12.14
CA ALA A 74 4.59 10.78 -12.53
C ALA A 74 5.70 11.26 -13.48
N GLU A 75 5.39 12.23 -14.33
CA GLU A 75 6.33 12.88 -15.26
C GLU A 75 7.47 13.62 -14.55
N ALA A 76 7.21 14.19 -13.37
CA ALA A 76 8.21 14.85 -12.54
C ALA A 76 8.97 13.86 -11.65
N TYR A 77 8.26 12.89 -11.07
CA TYR A 77 8.85 11.92 -10.14
C TYR A 77 9.79 10.92 -10.85
N ALA A 78 9.38 10.36 -11.99
CA ALA A 78 10.13 9.29 -12.64
C ALA A 78 11.56 9.71 -13.05
N PRO A 79 11.82 10.87 -13.67
CA PRO A 79 13.18 11.30 -13.98
C PRO A 79 14.01 11.58 -12.72
N ALA A 80 13.41 12.14 -11.66
CA ALA A 80 14.09 12.41 -10.40
C ALA A 80 14.52 11.11 -9.71
N VAL A 81 13.62 10.13 -9.62
CA VAL A 81 13.93 8.81 -9.07
C VAL A 81 15.06 8.14 -9.85
N ALA A 82 15.03 8.17 -11.18
CA ALA A 82 16.07 7.59 -12.02
C ALA A 82 17.43 8.26 -11.81
N GLU A 83 17.48 9.58 -11.73
CA GLU A 83 18.72 10.32 -11.50
C GLU A 83 19.29 10.05 -10.11
N ILE A 84 18.46 10.06 -9.07
CA ILE A 84 18.91 9.77 -7.70
C ILE A 84 19.33 8.30 -7.56
N ALA A 85 18.63 7.35 -8.17
CA ALA A 85 19.02 5.94 -8.16
C ALA A 85 20.43 5.75 -8.73
N LYS A 86 20.74 6.44 -9.84
CA LYS A 86 22.07 6.43 -10.45
C LYS A 86 23.12 7.07 -9.53
N LYS A 87 22.85 8.25 -8.97
CA LYS A 87 23.75 8.94 -8.03
C LYS A 87 24.01 8.13 -6.77
N ALA A 88 22.99 7.48 -6.24
CA ALA A 88 23.06 6.63 -5.06
C ALA A 88 23.74 5.27 -5.32
N GLY A 89 24.05 4.92 -6.57
CA GLY A 89 24.55 3.60 -6.94
C GLY A 89 23.58 2.49 -6.52
N ALA A 90 22.27 2.73 -6.64
CA ALA A 90 21.25 1.79 -6.25
C ALA A 90 21.11 0.65 -7.26
N SER A 91 21.11 -0.59 -6.78
CA SER A 91 20.76 -1.77 -7.58
C SER A 91 19.29 -2.17 -7.40
N ILE A 92 18.65 -1.69 -6.35
CA ILE A 92 17.23 -1.88 -6.10
C ILE A 92 16.60 -0.52 -5.85
N VAL A 93 15.49 -0.24 -6.54
CA VAL A 93 14.64 0.94 -6.32
C VAL A 93 13.26 0.45 -5.90
N ALA A 94 12.90 0.68 -4.65
CA ALA A 94 11.66 0.20 -4.06
C ALA A 94 10.68 1.33 -3.80
N ALA A 95 9.40 1.08 -4.07
CA ALA A 95 8.30 1.96 -3.70
C ALA A 95 7.12 1.13 -3.21
N PRO A 96 6.20 1.67 -2.40
CA PRO A 96 4.95 0.99 -2.07
C PRO A 96 4.16 0.61 -3.33
N ALA A 97 3.45 -0.52 -3.32
CA ALA A 97 2.53 -0.89 -4.40
C ALA A 97 1.19 -0.12 -4.30
N SER A 98 1.25 1.15 -3.92
CA SER A 98 0.16 2.12 -3.94
C SER A 98 -0.20 2.56 -5.37
N THR A 99 -1.24 3.35 -5.53
CA THR A 99 -1.56 3.99 -6.82
C THR A 99 -0.41 4.87 -7.31
N THR A 100 0.19 5.67 -6.42
CA THR A 100 1.35 6.51 -6.71
C THR A 100 2.56 5.69 -7.14
N GLY A 101 2.93 4.68 -6.34
CA GLY A 101 4.08 3.83 -6.67
C GLY A 101 3.91 3.04 -7.96
N LYS A 102 2.70 2.53 -8.23
CA LYS A 102 2.38 1.82 -9.49
C LYS A 102 2.40 2.73 -10.71
N ASP A 103 2.20 4.04 -10.55
CA ASP A 103 2.19 5.01 -11.64
C ASP A 103 3.61 5.46 -12.02
N PHE A 104 4.42 5.96 -11.06
CA PHE A 104 5.74 6.49 -11.42
C PHE A 104 6.83 5.41 -11.60
N LEU A 105 6.77 4.31 -10.82
CA LEU A 105 7.88 3.37 -10.73
C LEU A 105 8.18 2.64 -12.06
N PRO A 106 7.18 2.16 -12.84
CA PRO A 106 7.43 1.57 -14.15
C PRO A 106 8.08 2.57 -15.13
N ARG A 107 7.67 3.84 -15.06
CA ARG A 107 8.24 4.92 -15.86
C ARG A 107 9.69 5.21 -15.46
N ALA A 108 9.98 5.19 -14.15
CA ALA A 108 11.35 5.31 -13.65
C ALA A 108 12.19 4.09 -14.05
N ALA A 109 11.64 2.88 -13.96
CA ALA A 109 12.32 1.65 -14.39
C ALA A 109 12.75 1.71 -15.85
N ALA A 110 11.86 2.15 -16.75
CA ALA A 110 12.19 2.32 -18.16
C ALA A 110 13.33 3.35 -18.39
N ARG A 111 13.38 4.42 -17.58
CA ARG A 111 14.46 5.44 -17.68
C ARG A 111 15.80 4.94 -17.15
N MET A 112 15.80 3.93 -16.31
CA MET A 112 17.00 3.31 -15.72
C MET A 112 17.46 2.05 -16.48
N ASP A 113 16.71 1.62 -17.48
CA ASP A 113 16.87 0.29 -18.11
C ASP A 113 16.81 -0.84 -17.07
N ALA A 114 15.92 -0.67 -16.10
CA ALA A 114 15.78 -1.56 -14.96
C ALA A 114 14.75 -2.67 -15.21
N GLY A 115 15.01 -3.86 -14.67
CA GLY A 115 13.98 -4.90 -14.55
C GLY A 115 12.90 -4.46 -13.58
N MET A 116 11.63 -4.82 -13.84
CA MET A 116 10.49 -4.44 -12.98
C MET A 116 9.87 -5.67 -12.32
N ILE A 117 9.85 -5.68 -10.99
CA ILE A 117 9.12 -6.63 -10.15
C ILE A 117 7.92 -5.91 -9.55
N SER A 118 6.73 -6.23 -10.01
CA SER A 118 5.51 -5.59 -9.50
C SER A 118 4.88 -6.40 -8.36
N ASP A 119 4.45 -5.69 -7.31
CA ASP A 119 3.65 -6.22 -6.21
C ASP A 119 4.34 -7.36 -5.44
N ALA A 120 5.63 -7.16 -5.10
CA ALA A 120 6.44 -8.13 -4.38
C ALA A 120 5.87 -8.40 -2.97
N ILE A 121 5.69 -9.68 -2.64
CA ILE A 121 5.19 -10.15 -1.34
C ILE A 121 6.28 -10.78 -0.47
N GLU A 122 7.40 -11.13 -1.06
CA GLU A 122 8.55 -11.70 -0.37
C GLU A 122 9.84 -11.39 -1.15
N VAL A 123 10.93 -11.21 -0.42
CA VAL A 123 12.30 -11.15 -0.95
C VAL A 123 13.12 -12.22 -0.23
N PHE A 124 13.90 -12.98 -0.98
CA PHE A 124 14.68 -14.09 -0.44
C PHE A 124 15.95 -14.33 -1.26
N SER A 125 16.88 -15.10 -0.70
CA SER A 125 18.08 -15.52 -1.43
C SER A 125 17.80 -16.79 -2.23
N HIS A 126 18.17 -16.78 -3.50
CA HIS A 126 18.15 -17.96 -4.36
C HIS A 126 19.49 -18.09 -5.11
N ASN A 127 20.23 -19.16 -4.83
CA ASN A 127 21.57 -19.40 -5.40
C ASN A 127 22.53 -18.20 -5.24
N GLY A 128 22.47 -17.50 -4.09
CA GLY A 128 23.30 -16.33 -3.81
C GLY A 128 22.84 -15.02 -4.46
N ALA A 129 21.76 -15.04 -5.25
CA ALA A 129 21.12 -13.86 -5.83
C ALA A 129 19.84 -13.50 -5.11
N ILE A 130 19.41 -12.23 -5.25
CA ILE A 130 18.10 -11.78 -4.77
C ILE A 130 17.02 -12.31 -5.69
N ALA A 131 15.99 -12.89 -5.08
CA ALA A 131 14.78 -13.36 -5.73
C ALA A 131 13.55 -12.80 -5.03
N TYR A 132 12.45 -12.74 -5.74
CA TYR A 132 11.19 -12.16 -5.29
C TYR A 132 10.05 -13.14 -5.50
N LYS A 133 9.05 -13.12 -4.61
CA LYS A 133 7.75 -13.72 -4.87
C LYS A 133 6.74 -12.62 -5.16
N ARG A 134 5.89 -12.85 -6.15
CA ARG A 134 4.78 -11.97 -6.48
C ARG A 134 3.56 -12.76 -6.93
N PRO A 135 2.35 -12.28 -6.62
CA PRO A 135 1.14 -12.89 -7.14
C PRO A 135 0.97 -12.56 -8.63
N VAL A 136 0.56 -13.55 -9.39
CA VAL A 136 0.21 -13.44 -10.80
C VAL A 136 -1.14 -14.09 -11.03
N TRP A 137 -1.77 -13.87 -12.19
CA TRP A 137 -3.08 -14.43 -12.52
C TRP A 137 -4.14 -14.12 -11.45
N ALA A 138 -4.29 -12.82 -11.15
CA ALA A 138 -5.20 -12.33 -10.09
C ALA A 138 -4.96 -12.94 -8.70
N GLY A 139 -3.72 -13.35 -8.41
CA GLY A 139 -3.34 -13.94 -7.12
C GLY A 139 -3.57 -15.45 -7.00
N ASN A 140 -3.97 -16.12 -8.09
CA ASN A 140 -4.13 -17.57 -8.11
C ASN A 140 -2.79 -18.32 -8.10
N LEU A 141 -1.74 -17.70 -8.62
CA LEU A 141 -0.39 -18.25 -8.64
C LEU A 141 0.59 -17.30 -7.99
N ILE A 142 1.65 -17.85 -7.41
CA ILE A 142 2.79 -17.10 -6.89
C ILE A 142 4.00 -17.41 -7.77
N ALA A 143 4.45 -16.40 -8.54
CA ALA A 143 5.68 -16.48 -9.30
C ALA A 143 6.89 -16.27 -8.39
N ARG A 144 7.99 -16.98 -8.68
CA ARG A 144 9.33 -16.70 -8.15
C ARG A 144 10.15 -16.15 -9.30
N GLU A 145 10.68 -14.95 -9.11
CA GLU A 145 11.35 -14.22 -10.18
C GLU A 145 12.69 -13.68 -9.70
N THR A 146 13.66 -13.62 -10.60
CA THR A 146 14.92 -12.90 -10.44
C THR A 146 15.05 -11.90 -11.55
N SER A 147 15.78 -10.80 -11.32
CA SER A 147 16.09 -9.83 -12.35
C SER A 147 17.53 -10.05 -12.84
N THR A 148 17.72 -10.00 -14.16
CA THR A 148 19.04 -10.02 -14.80
C THR A 148 19.57 -8.62 -15.10
N SER A 149 18.75 -7.58 -14.88
CA SER A 149 19.15 -6.18 -15.08
C SER A 149 20.05 -5.71 -13.94
N ALA A 150 20.93 -4.75 -14.22
CA ALA A 150 21.82 -4.14 -13.23
C ALA A 150 21.03 -3.44 -12.10
N ILE A 151 19.88 -2.87 -12.42
CA ILE A 151 18.95 -2.25 -11.49
C ILE A 151 17.62 -3.00 -11.54
N THR A 152 17.01 -3.20 -10.38
CA THR A 152 15.66 -3.77 -10.26
C THR A 152 14.74 -2.78 -9.57
N ALA A 153 13.68 -2.36 -10.25
CA ALA A 153 12.59 -1.58 -9.66
C ALA A 153 11.54 -2.52 -9.06
N VAL A 154 11.15 -2.30 -7.81
CA VAL A 154 10.27 -3.20 -7.07
C VAL A 154 9.12 -2.40 -6.47
N SER A 155 7.89 -2.66 -6.89
CA SER A 155 6.74 -2.20 -6.10
C SER A 155 6.41 -3.23 -5.02
N VAL A 156 6.33 -2.76 -3.78
CA VAL A 156 6.27 -3.61 -2.57
C VAL A 156 4.84 -3.68 -2.07
N ARG A 157 4.30 -4.88 -1.92
CA ARG A 157 3.01 -5.07 -1.24
C ARG A 157 3.19 -4.86 0.26
N THR A 158 2.82 -3.70 0.73
CA THR A 158 3.07 -3.23 2.10
C THR A 158 2.49 -4.12 3.18
N THR A 159 1.41 -4.83 2.89
CA THR A 159 0.75 -5.76 3.80
C THR A 159 1.56 -7.03 4.12
N ASN A 160 2.64 -7.29 3.38
CA ASN A 160 3.48 -8.48 3.54
C ASN A 160 4.80 -8.22 4.27
N PHE A 161 5.04 -6.98 4.66
CA PHE A 161 6.27 -6.59 5.33
C PHE A 161 5.95 -5.77 6.58
N ASP A 162 6.66 -6.06 7.66
CA ASP A 162 6.52 -5.29 8.90
C ASP A 162 7.27 -3.96 8.80
N ALA A 163 6.69 -2.93 9.38
CA ALA A 163 7.40 -1.67 9.58
C ALA A 163 8.60 -1.90 10.51
N PRO A 164 9.79 -1.37 10.20
CA PRO A 164 10.93 -1.47 11.12
C PRO A 164 10.66 -0.65 12.38
N ALA A 165 11.33 -1.01 13.47
CA ALA A 165 11.36 -0.17 14.65
C ALA A 165 12.03 1.18 14.33
N ALA A 166 11.55 2.25 14.97
CA ALA A 166 12.22 3.54 14.90
C ALA A 166 13.65 3.42 15.40
N GLY A 167 14.58 4.11 14.73
CA GLY A 167 16.01 4.08 15.00
C GLY A 167 16.59 5.48 15.29
N ALA A 168 17.91 5.54 15.42
CA ALA A 168 18.62 6.82 15.42
C ALA A 168 18.40 7.55 14.09
N ALA A 169 18.37 8.87 14.14
CA ALA A 169 18.18 9.68 12.95
C ALA A 169 19.36 9.51 11.98
N ALA A 170 19.09 9.08 10.77
CA ALA A 170 20.06 8.98 9.70
C ALA A 170 20.45 10.36 9.16
N PRO A 171 21.64 10.54 8.59
CA PRO A 171 22.03 11.79 7.93
C PRO A 171 21.10 12.10 6.75
N ILE A 172 20.75 13.39 6.62
CA ILE A 172 19.92 13.92 5.53
C ILE A 172 20.82 14.74 4.61
N GLU A 173 20.81 14.38 3.33
CA GLU A 173 21.47 15.12 2.27
C GLU A 173 20.40 15.80 1.40
N THR A 174 20.48 17.11 1.23
CA THR A 174 19.59 17.84 0.34
C THR A 174 20.26 18.02 -1.01
N ILE A 175 19.59 17.56 -2.06
CA ILE A 175 20.07 17.64 -3.44
C ILE A 175 19.10 18.49 -4.27
N SER A 176 19.65 19.37 -5.10
CA SER A 176 18.87 20.07 -6.13
C SER A 176 19.01 19.35 -7.47
N LEU A 177 17.88 19.10 -8.12
CA LEU A 177 17.81 18.59 -9.48
C LEU A 177 17.33 19.73 -10.39
N GLY A 178 18.01 19.93 -11.51
CA GLY A 178 17.69 20.99 -12.47
C GLY A 178 16.55 20.64 -13.45
N PHE A 179 15.58 19.79 -13.02
CA PHE A 179 14.46 19.44 -13.88
C PHE A 179 13.43 20.58 -13.96
N ALA A 180 12.93 20.83 -15.17
CA ALA A 180 11.78 21.71 -15.38
C ALA A 180 10.47 21.00 -15.06
N ALA A 181 9.41 21.77 -14.84
CA ALA A 181 8.06 21.24 -14.72
C ALA A 181 7.66 20.51 -16.02
N PRO A 182 6.87 19.42 -15.93
CA PRO A 182 6.36 18.74 -17.12
C PRO A 182 5.53 19.68 -18.01
N GLU A 183 5.77 19.65 -19.33
CA GLU A 183 5.06 20.52 -20.28
C GLU A 183 3.66 19.99 -20.65
N ASN A 184 3.49 18.65 -20.63
CA ASN A 184 2.29 17.98 -21.14
C ASN A 184 1.28 17.59 -20.06
N THR A 185 1.61 17.81 -18.78
CA THR A 185 0.75 17.45 -17.63
C THR A 185 0.76 18.59 -16.63
N GLN A 186 -0.40 18.84 -16.04
CA GLN A 186 -0.60 19.84 -15.01
C GLN A 186 -1.45 19.30 -13.89
N PHE A 187 -1.04 19.54 -12.65
CA PHE A 187 -1.89 19.29 -11.49
C PHE A 187 -3.02 20.33 -11.46
N LEU A 188 -4.26 19.86 -11.36
CA LEU A 188 -5.44 20.74 -11.26
C LEU A 188 -5.96 20.77 -9.82
N SER A 189 -6.37 19.64 -9.28
CA SER A 189 -6.88 19.50 -7.92
C SER A 189 -6.67 18.08 -7.40
N PHE A 190 -6.71 17.93 -6.09
CA PHE A 190 -6.78 16.66 -5.40
C PHE A 190 -7.93 16.70 -4.40
N ASP A 191 -9.00 16.00 -4.73
CA ASP A 191 -10.17 15.91 -3.88
C ASP A 191 -10.08 14.65 -3.03
N GLN A 192 -9.81 14.84 -1.75
CA GLN A 192 -9.79 13.75 -0.77
C GLN A 192 -11.04 13.81 0.10
N VAL A 193 -11.72 12.68 0.22
CA VAL A 193 -12.78 12.53 1.22
C VAL A 193 -12.12 12.53 2.60
N LYS A 194 -12.26 13.65 3.33
CA LYS A 194 -11.79 13.73 4.72
C LYS A 194 -12.68 12.85 5.58
N SER A 195 -12.13 11.80 6.11
CA SER A 195 -12.78 10.90 7.07
C SER A 195 -12.08 11.01 8.42
N SER A 196 -12.84 10.94 9.52
CA SER A 196 -12.29 10.77 10.87
C SER A 196 -11.73 9.36 11.09
N ARG A 197 -12.09 8.40 10.22
CA ARG A 197 -11.62 7.02 10.26
C ARG A 197 -10.28 6.88 9.55
N PRO A 198 -9.46 5.89 9.94
CA PRO A 198 -8.21 5.60 9.24
C PRO A 198 -8.47 5.24 7.76
N GLU A 199 -7.50 5.51 6.89
CA GLU A 199 -7.56 5.02 5.51
C GLU A 199 -7.56 3.48 5.49
N LEU A 200 -8.28 2.89 4.53
CA LEU A 200 -8.39 1.43 4.39
C LEU A 200 -7.03 0.71 4.34
N THR A 201 -6.05 1.30 3.69
CA THR A 201 -4.70 0.73 3.56
C THR A 201 -3.90 0.75 4.87
N ASP A 202 -4.28 1.61 5.83
CA ASP A 202 -3.57 1.86 7.07
C ASP A 202 -4.32 1.35 8.31
N ALA A 203 -5.57 0.90 8.11
CA ALA A 203 -6.46 0.49 9.18
C ALA A 203 -6.04 -0.86 9.79
N ALA A 204 -5.97 -0.92 11.12
CA ALA A 204 -5.74 -2.17 11.86
C ALA A 204 -6.98 -3.08 11.87
N ALA A 205 -8.17 -2.51 11.74
CA ALA A 205 -9.44 -3.22 11.63
C ALA A 205 -10.26 -2.66 10.47
N ILE A 206 -10.98 -3.52 9.76
CA ILE A 206 -11.86 -3.13 8.65
C ILE A 206 -13.20 -3.84 8.80
N VAL A 207 -14.28 -3.08 8.62
CA VAL A 207 -15.64 -3.61 8.50
C VAL A 207 -16.11 -3.38 7.07
N ALA A 208 -16.21 -4.43 6.28
CA ALA A 208 -16.55 -4.34 4.86
C ALA A 208 -17.94 -4.87 4.55
N GLY A 209 -18.69 -4.11 3.73
CA GLY A 209 -20.04 -4.44 3.31
C GLY A 209 -20.16 -4.95 1.88
N GLY A 210 -21.00 -5.95 1.70
CA GLY A 210 -21.36 -6.47 0.38
C GLY A 210 -22.66 -5.90 -0.17
N ARG A 211 -22.95 -6.22 -1.44
CA ARG A 211 -24.22 -5.87 -2.09
C ARG A 211 -25.45 -6.44 -1.35
N GLY A 212 -25.25 -7.46 -0.51
CA GLY A 212 -26.33 -8.04 0.30
C GLY A 212 -26.91 -7.09 1.37
N LEU A 213 -26.26 -5.95 1.64
CA LEU A 213 -26.78 -4.87 2.48
C LEU A 213 -27.89 -4.06 1.82
N LYS A 214 -28.02 -4.12 0.48
CA LYS A 214 -29.14 -3.62 -0.32
C LYS A 214 -29.32 -2.11 -0.39
N SER A 215 -28.68 -1.29 0.45
CA SER A 215 -28.78 0.17 0.40
C SER A 215 -27.55 0.87 1.02
N ALA A 216 -27.38 2.17 0.73
CA ALA A 216 -26.36 3.00 1.33
C ALA A 216 -26.62 3.24 2.84
N GLU A 217 -27.89 3.36 3.23
CA GLU A 217 -28.26 3.56 4.63
C GLU A 217 -27.83 2.39 5.51
N ALA A 218 -27.83 1.17 4.96
CA ALA A 218 -27.41 -0.02 5.70
C ALA A 218 -25.90 0.00 6.03
N PHE A 219 -25.09 0.75 5.30
CA PHE A 219 -23.67 0.92 5.66
C PHE A 219 -23.47 1.67 6.97
N LYS A 220 -24.44 2.45 7.46
CA LYS A 220 -24.36 3.15 8.75
C LYS A 220 -24.13 2.18 9.92
N MET A 221 -24.73 1.00 9.90
CA MET A 221 -24.48 0.00 10.96
C MET A 221 -23.05 -0.55 10.91
N LEU A 222 -22.41 -0.59 9.74
CA LEU A 222 -21.00 -0.95 9.61
C LEU A 222 -20.09 0.18 10.08
N GLU A 223 -20.50 1.41 9.83
CA GLU A 223 -19.80 2.61 10.30
C GLU A 223 -19.77 2.67 11.82
N GLU A 224 -20.93 2.40 12.48
CA GLU A 224 -21.02 2.34 13.95
C GLU A 224 -20.11 1.25 14.53
N LEU A 225 -20.08 0.06 13.93
CA LEU A 225 -19.19 -1.02 14.35
C LEU A 225 -17.72 -0.66 14.12
N ALA A 226 -17.40 -0.05 12.97
CA ALA A 226 -16.03 0.38 12.65
C ALA A 226 -15.55 1.46 13.62
N ASP A 227 -16.39 2.44 13.96
CA ASP A 227 -16.07 3.51 14.91
C ASP A 227 -15.76 2.94 16.30
N LEU A 228 -16.55 1.95 16.73
CA LEU A 228 -16.37 1.31 18.04
C LEU A 228 -15.01 0.57 18.17
N ILE A 229 -14.53 -0.03 17.08
CA ILE A 229 -13.27 -0.78 17.07
C ILE A 229 -12.09 0.04 16.52
N GLY A 230 -12.28 1.35 16.26
CA GLY A 230 -11.27 2.22 15.68
C GLY A 230 -10.84 1.81 14.27
N GLY A 231 -11.76 1.21 13.51
CA GLY A 231 -11.52 0.64 12.19
C GLY A 231 -11.95 1.53 11.03
N ALA A 232 -11.69 1.06 9.81
CA ALA A 232 -12.17 1.65 8.56
C ALA A 232 -13.39 0.89 8.02
N VAL A 233 -14.16 1.57 7.16
CA VAL A 233 -15.27 0.94 6.43
C VAL A 233 -14.85 0.65 5.00
N GLY A 234 -15.11 -0.57 4.55
CA GLY A 234 -14.84 -1.00 3.19
C GLY A 234 -16.09 -1.50 2.47
N ALA A 235 -15.98 -1.70 1.17
CA ALA A 235 -17.08 -2.20 0.36
C ALA A 235 -16.59 -3.17 -0.73
N SER A 236 -17.46 -4.12 -1.09
CA SER A 236 -17.23 -4.91 -2.29
C SER A 236 -17.50 -4.07 -3.55
N ARG A 237 -16.86 -4.42 -4.69
CA ARG A 237 -17.13 -3.77 -5.97
C ARG A 237 -18.63 -3.75 -6.29
N ALA A 238 -19.33 -4.85 -6.07
CA ALA A 238 -20.77 -4.92 -6.35
C ALA A 238 -21.62 -3.95 -5.50
N ALA A 239 -21.19 -3.61 -4.29
CA ALA A 239 -21.85 -2.60 -3.47
C ALA A 239 -21.56 -1.18 -4.00
N VAL A 240 -20.32 -0.91 -4.42
CA VAL A 240 -19.93 0.37 -5.04
C VAL A 240 -20.64 0.58 -6.37
N ASP A 241 -20.63 -0.42 -7.26
CA ASP A 241 -21.32 -0.36 -8.56
C ASP A 241 -22.83 -0.15 -8.40
N SER A 242 -23.42 -0.59 -7.27
CA SER A 242 -24.83 -0.36 -6.92
C SER A 242 -25.08 1.01 -6.27
N GLY A 243 -24.06 1.84 -6.07
CA GLY A 243 -24.18 3.17 -5.45
C GLY A 243 -24.37 3.13 -3.92
N TYR A 244 -24.11 2.00 -3.25
CA TYR A 244 -24.28 1.87 -1.79
C TYR A 244 -23.08 2.41 -0.99
N ALA A 245 -21.92 2.47 -1.62
CA ALA A 245 -20.68 2.95 -1.01
C ALA A 245 -19.86 3.76 -2.03
N PRO A 246 -19.05 4.74 -1.57
CA PRO A 246 -18.17 5.49 -2.45
C PRO A 246 -17.06 4.59 -3.01
N ASN A 247 -16.50 4.99 -4.17
CA ASN A 247 -15.45 4.23 -4.84
C ASN A 247 -14.18 4.05 -3.98
N ASP A 248 -13.87 5.03 -3.14
CA ASP A 248 -12.72 4.99 -2.23
C ASP A 248 -12.79 3.88 -1.17
N TRP A 249 -13.98 3.32 -0.94
CA TRP A 249 -14.18 2.20 -0.03
C TRP A 249 -14.02 0.83 -0.71
N GLN A 250 -13.82 0.82 -2.03
CA GLN A 250 -13.72 -0.44 -2.76
C GLN A 250 -12.49 -1.25 -2.37
N ILE A 251 -12.72 -2.49 -1.94
CA ILE A 251 -11.70 -3.49 -1.64
C ILE A 251 -11.75 -4.59 -2.70
N GLY A 252 -10.60 -4.96 -3.25
CA GLY A 252 -10.49 -6.02 -4.24
C GLY A 252 -9.36 -5.79 -5.23
N GLN A 253 -9.31 -6.62 -6.26
CA GLN A 253 -8.29 -6.58 -7.31
C GLN A 253 -8.20 -5.23 -8.02
N THR A 254 -9.34 -4.56 -8.22
CA THR A 254 -9.46 -3.26 -8.91
C THR A 254 -9.66 -2.09 -7.94
N GLY A 255 -9.69 -2.39 -6.63
CA GLY A 255 -9.78 -1.42 -5.56
C GLY A 255 -8.51 -1.42 -4.69
N LYS A 256 -8.70 -1.09 -3.42
CA LYS A 256 -7.62 -1.13 -2.43
C LYS A 256 -7.33 -2.56 -2.01
N ILE A 257 -6.04 -2.88 -1.82
CA ILE A 257 -5.58 -4.13 -1.22
C ILE A 257 -5.26 -3.84 0.24
N VAL A 258 -5.85 -4.62 1.13
CA VAL A 258 -5.76 -4.45 2.58
C VAL A 258 -5.33 -5.74 3.27
N ALA A 259 -4.68 -5.62 4.42
CA ALA A 259 -4.38 -6.75 5.31
C ALA A 259 -4.40 -6.29 6.78
N PRO A 260 -5.58 -5.92 7.29
CA PRO A 260 -5.74 -5.54 8.68
C PRO A 260 -5.49 -6.73 9.63
N ASN A 261 -5.35 -6.42 10.92
CA ASN A 261 -5.36 -7.46 11.94
C ASN A 261 -6.74 -8.15 12.05
N LEU A 262 -7.82 -7.40 11.76
CA LEU A 262 -9.20 -7.88 11.83
C LEU A 262 -10.01 -7.38 10.63
N TYR A 263 -10.63 -8.30 9.91
CA TYR A 263 -11.47 -8.01 8.76
C TYR A 263 -12.86 -8.60 8.96
N PHE A 264 -13.89 -7.75 9.07
CA PHE A 264 -15.27 -8.18 9.03
C PHE A 264 -15.80 -8.16 7.59
N ALA A 265 -16.22 -9.31 7.09
CA ALA A 265 -16.89 -9.46 5.79
C ALA A 265 -18.40 -9.62 6.00
N VAL A 266 -19.15 -8.53 5.84
CA VAL A 266 -20.60 -8.50 6.11
C VAL A 266 -21.39 -8.56 4.81
N ALA A 267 -22.20 -9.60 4.63
CA ALA A 267 -23.02 -9.82 3.42
C ALA A 267 -22.20 -9.79 2.10
N ILE A 268 -20.97 -10.26 2.16
CA ILE A 268 -20.04 -10.40 1.02
C ILE A 268 -20.03 -11.86 0.57
N SER A 269 -20.14 -12.12 -0.73
CA SER A 269 -20.15 -13.48 -1.28
C SER A 269 -18.78 -14.16 -1.30
N GLY A 270 -17.68 -13.39 -1.42
CA GLY A 270 -16.34 -13.96 -1.55
C GLY A 270 -15.93 -14.25 -2.99
N ALA A 271 -16.34 -13.43 -3.95
CA ALA A 271 -15.80 -13.49 -5.30
C ALA A 271 -14.28 -13.32 -5.28
N ILE A 272 -13.57 -14.07 -6.14
CA ILE A 272 -12.09 -14.12 -6.15
C ILE A 272 -11.44 -12.74 -6.28
N GLN A 273 -12.11 -11.80 -6.98
CA GLN A 273 -11.64 -10.43 -7.13
C GLN A 273 -11.67 -9.66 -5.80
N HIS A 274 -12.65 -9.94 -4.93
CA HIS A 274 -12.71 -9.36 -3.59
C HIS A 274 -11.67 -10.01 -2.69
N LEU A 275 -11.58 -11.35 -2.72
CA LEU A 275 -10.62 -12.11 -1.92
C LEU A 275 -9.17 -11.66 -2.21
N ALA A 276 -8.85 -11.35 -3.48
CA ALA A 276 -7.55 -10.84 -3.88
C ALA A 276 -7.16 -9.55 -3.13
N GLY A 277 -8.14 -8.77 -2.68
CA GLY A 277 -7.94 -7.51 -1.96
C GLY A 277 -7.86 -7.64 -0.44
N MET A 278 -8.25 -8.79 0.18
CA MET A 278 -8.33 -8.86 1.64
C MET A 278 -7.84 -10.18 2.26
N LYS A 279 -7.53 -11.19 1.49
CA LYS A 279 -7.10 -12.50 1.99
C LYS A 279 -5.81 -12.49 2.82
N GLY A 280 -5.04 -11.40 2.79
CA GLY A 280 -3.88 -11.17 3.64
C GLY A 280 -4.21 -10.71 5.06
N SER A 281 -5.49 -10.51 5.40
CA SER A 281 -5.92 -10.15 6.76
C SER A 281 -5.55 -11.25 7.76
N LYS A 282 -5.18 -10.87 9.00
CA LYS A 282 -4.74 -11.86 10.00
C LYS A 282 -5.90 -12.66 10.56
N VAL A 283 -7.04 -12.01 10.79
CA VAL A 283 -8.27 -12.64 11.23
C VAL A 283 -9.42 -12.17 10.35
N ILE A 284 -10.16 -13.10 9.78
CA ILE A 284 -11.32 -12.84 8.92
C ILE A 284 -12.56 -13.37 9.61
N VAL A 285 -13.51 -12.47 9.88
CA VAL A 285 -14.81 -12.77 10.45
C VAL A 285 -15.88 -12.52 9.39
N THR A 286 -16.70 -13.52 9.09
CA THR A 286 -17.76 -13.40 8.09
C THR A 286 -19.14 -13.47 8.73
N ILE A 287 -20.03 -12.56 8.35
CA ILE A 287 -21.45 -12.58 8.65
C ILE A 287 -22.20 -12.60 7.31
N ASN A 288 -22.83 -13.71 6.98
CA ASN A 288 -23.63 -13.87 5.77
C ASN A 288 -24.79 -14.82 6.02
N LYS A 289 -25.95 -14.52 5.44
CA LYS A 289 -27.12 -15.39 5.51
C LYS A 289 -27.00 -16.67 4.67
N ASP A 290 -26.15 -16.65 3.64
CA ASP A 290 -25.86 -17.77 2.76
C ASP A 290 -24.66 -18.54 3.34
N GLY A 291 -24.93 -19.69 3.96
CA GLY A 291 -23.90 -20.54 4.56
C GLY A 291 -22.94 -21.19 3.55
N GLU A 292 -23.30 -21.22 2.26
CA GLU A 292 -22.48 -21.77 1.19
C GLU A 292 -21.64 -20.69 0.48
N ALA A 293 -21.70 -19.44 0.95
CA ALA A 293 -20.94 -18.34 0.35
C ALA A 293 -19.41 -18.64 0.36
N PRO A 294 -18.71 -18.51 -0.78
CA PRO A 294 -17.27 -18.83 -0.88
C PRO A 294 -16.37 -18.09 0.11
N ILE A 295 -16.82 -16.96 0.67
CA ILE A 295 -16.07 -16.21 1.69
C ILE A 295 -15.78 -17.05 2.93
N TYR A 296 -16.63 -17.99 3.29
CA TYR A 296 -16.44 -18.87 4.45
C TYR A 296 -15.23 -19.79 4.32
N GLN A 297 -14.78 -20.10 3.08
CA GLN A 297 -13.61 -20.95 2.85
C GLN A 297 -12.30 -20.33 3.34
N ILE A 298 -12.28 -18.98 3.50
CA ILE A 298 -11.10 -18.25 3.95
C ILE A 298 -11.34 -17.54 5.30
N SER A 299 -12.49 -17.75 5.93
CA SER A 299 -12.84 -17.11 7.19
C SER A 299 -12.34 -17.91 8.37
N ASP A 300 -11.75 -17.24 9.35
CA ASP A 300 -11.37 -17.85 10.64
C ASP A 300 -12.62 -18.06 11.51
N TYR A 301 -13.59 -17.13 11.43
CA TYR A 301 -14.86 -17.21 12.11
C TYR A 301 -16.01 -16.90 11.15
N GLY A 302 -17.08 -17.67 11.24
CA GLY A 302 -18.24 -17.51 10.38
C GLY A 302 -19.53 -17.55 11.17
N LEU A 303 -20.42 -16.58 10.96
CA LEU A 303 -21.77 -16.53 11.51
C LEU A 303 -22.77 -16.54 10.35
N VAL A 304 -23.52 -17.65 10.23
CA VAL A 304 -24.62 -17.76 9.27
C VAL A 304 -25.84 -17.09 9.86
N ALA A 305 -26.03 -15.80 9.56
CA ALA A 305 -27.09 -14.97 10.11
C ALA A 305 -27.44 -13.80 9.19
N ASP A 306 -28.58 -13.17 9.46
CA ASP A 306 -28.95 -11.91 8.85
C ASP A 306 -28.10 -10.78 9.42
N ALA A 307 -27.35 -10.08 8.54
CA ALA A 307 -26.49 -8.96 8.90
C ALA A 307 -27.24 -7.84 9.66
N PHE A 308 -28.51 -7.60 9.31
CA PHE A 308 -29.34 -6.56 9.94
C PHE A 308 -29.71 -6.88 11.41
N LYS A 309 -29.54 -8.12 11.84
CA LYS A 309 -29.71 -8.54 13.24
C LYS A 309 -28.35 -8.68 13.92
N ALA A 310 -27.44 -9.43 13.30
CA ALA A 310 -26.17 -9.81 13.90
C ALA A 310 -25.24 -8.61 14.13
N VAL A 311 -25.15 -7.66 13.19
CA VAL A 311 -24.24 -6.50 13.33
C VAL A 311 -24.67 -5.57 14.47
N PRO A 312 -25.95 -5.15 14.59
CA PRO A 312 -26.40 -4.36 15.74
C PRO A 312 -26.23 -5.08 17.09
N GLU A 313 -26.51 -6.38 17.16
CA GLU A 313 -26.30 -7.17 18.39
C GLU A 313 -24.82 -7.23 18.77
N LEU A 314 -23.93 -7.47 17.79
CA LEU A 314 -22.48 -7.43 18.01
C LEU A 314 -22.01 -6.05 18.47
N THR A 315 -22.50 -4.99 17.84
CA THR A 315 -22.18 -3.60 18.21
C THR A 315 -22.63 -3.29 19.65
N ALA A 316 -23.81 -3.78 20.04
CA ALA A 316 -24.32 -3.60 21.40
C ALA A 316 -23.50 -4.39 22.44
N ALA A 317 -23.05 -5.60 22.08
CA ALA A 317 -22.24 -6.44 22.96
C ALA A 317 -20.79 -5.92 23.16
N LEU A 318 -20.30 -5.08 22.25
CA LEU A 318 -18.97 -4.47 22.32
C LEU A 318 -18.96 -3.09 23.01
N LYS A 319 -20.12 -2.48 23.27
CA LYS A 319 -20.30 -1.25 24.06
C LYS A 319 -20.25 -1.54 25.54
#